data_d08b684f8727509d986b6e5b6e38627e
#
_entry.id   d08b684f8727509d986b6e5b6e38627e
#
_cell.length_a   1.000
_cell.length_b   1.000
_cell.length_c   1.000
_cell.angle_alpha   90.00
_cell.angle_beta   90.00
_cell.angle_gamma   90.00
#
_symmetry.space_group_name_H-M   'P 1'
#
loop_
_entity.id
_entity.type
_entity.pdbx_description
1 polymer ?
#
loop_
_entity_poly.entity_id
_entity_poly.type
_entity_poly.pdbx_seq_one_letter_code
_entity_poly.pdbx_strand_id
1 'polypeptide(L)'
;GKSLQFIFTGRTTSEYHTPGQSILGNSDNAPPVAEKTITCDDLLISSAFVYELDEVLAHYDLRGEISRKIGYALAENYDRKIFRKITQSARKASPITKTNYKEPGGTQIRVGAAGSPAKSEGLDPDNLVKAFYDAAAALDEKGVSTEGRVGVLSPRQYYELIKGLDGSGIGAYLVNRDEQGDALQAGKGVFEIAGIKIYKSMNIPHFGQF
;
A
#
# COMPACT_ATOMS: atom_id res chain seq x y z
N GLY A 1 -0.94 -27.85 6.90
CA GLY A 1 -2.23 -27.22 7.17
C GLY A 1 -2.54 -26.13 6.16
N LYS A 2 -3.80 -25.97 5.80
CA LYS A 2 -4.25 -24.92 4.86
C LYS A 2 -4.46 -23.55 5.52
N SER A 3 -4.32 -23.44 6.83
CA SER A 3 -4.60 -22.21 7.57
C SER A 3 -3.50 -21.88 8.55
N LEU A 4 -3.28 -20.58 8.75
CA LEU A 4 -2.38 -20.03 9.74
C LEU A 4 -3.16 -19.03 10.59
N GLN A 5 -3.06 -19.14 11.91
CA GLN A 5 -3.72 -18.28 12.87
C GLN A 5 -2.73 -17.24 13.40
N PHE A 6 -3.17 -15.98 13.43
CA PHE A 6 -2.42 -14.85 13.99
C PHE A 6 -3.18 -14.26 15.16
N ILE A 7 -2.49 -14.06 16.25
CA ILE A 7 -3.02 -13.40 17.44
C ILE A 7 -2.62 -11.92 17.38
N PHE A 8 -3.59 -11.06 17.58
CA PHE A 8 -3.40 -9.61 17.70
C PHE A 8 -3.66 -9.21 19.14
N THR A 9 -2.74 -8.48 19.75
CA THR A 9 -2.89 -7.89 21.07
C THR A 9 -2.97 -6.38 20.92
N GLY A 10 -3.95 -5.76 21.55
CA GLY A 10 -4.08 -4.31 21.60
C GLY A 10 -3.23 -3.69 22.70
N ARG A 11 -3.24 -2.36 22.74
CA ARG A 11 -2.54 -1.59 23.77
C ARG A 11 -3.27 -1.70 25.11
N THR A 12 -2.56 -1.53 26.20
CA THR A 12 -3.11 -1.37 27.54
C THR A 12 -3.20 0.11 27.89
N THR A 13 -4.14 0.45 28.76
CA THR A 13 -4.24 1.78 29.37
C THR A 13 -3.52 1.79 30.72
N SER A 14 -3.03 2.94 31.13
CA SER A 14 -2.48 3.18 32.46
C SER A 14 -3.33 4.19 33.21
N GLU A 15 -3.47 4.01 34.53
CA GLU A 15 -4.20 4.91 35.39
C GLU A 15 -3.39 5.24 36.66
N TYR A 16 -3.66 6.39 37.25
CA TYR A 16 -3.09 6.73 38.53
C TYR A 16 -3.84 6.04 39.65
N HIS A 17 -3.11 5.31 40.50
CA HIS A 17 -3.68 4.61 41.63
C HIS A 17 -4.03 5.57 42.77
N THR A 18 -5.22 5.46 43.29
CA THR A 18 -5.66 6.17 44.51
C THR A 18 -5.45 5.25 45.72
N PRO A 19 -4.79 5.71 46.80
CA PRO A 19 -4.61 4.89 48.01
C PRO A 19 -5.95 4.37 48.55
N GLY A 20 -6.00 3.08 48.87
CA GLY A 20 -7.21 2.41 49.33
C GLY A 20 -8.09 1.75 48.28
N GLN A 21 -7.77 1.92 46.99
CA GLN A 21 -8.47 1.22 45.90
C GLN A 21 -7.78 -0.12 45.59
N SER A 22 -8.53 -1.08 45.06
CA SER A 22 -7.98 -2.35 44.63
C SER A 22 -7.25 -2.20 43.31
N ILE A 23 -6.00 -2.69 43.24
CA ILE A 23 -5.18 -2.72 42.02
C ILE A 23 -5.57 -3.91 41.12
N LEU A 24 -6.06 -4.99 41.73
CA LEU A 24 -6.36 -6.23 41.01
C LEU A 24 -7.87 -6.29 40.66
N GLY A 25 -8.15 -6.77 39.46
CA GLY A 25 -9.52 -7.02 39.02
C GLY A 25 -10.16 -5.93 38.15
N ASN A 26 -9.41 -4.89 37.77
CA ASN A 26 -9.92 -3.95 36.79
C ASN A 26 -9.85 -4.56 35.37
N SER A 27 -11.01 -5.09 34.92
CA SER A 27 -11.11 -5.75 33.60
C SER A 27 -10.91 -4.79 32.43
N ASP A 28 -11.00 -3.48 32.68
CA ASP A 28 -10.87 -2.47 31.63
C ASP A 28 -9.40 -2.24 31.20
N ASN A 29 -8.46 -2.57 32.07
CA ASN A 29 -7.02 -2.44 31.77
C ASN A 29 -6.38 -3.71 31.15
N ALA A 30 -7.14 -4.80 31.04
CA ALA A 30 -6.65 -6.00 30.38
C ALA A 30 -6.45 -5.76 28.87
N PRO A 31 -5.30 -6.15 28.28
CA PRO A 31 -5.06 -5.96 26.85
C PRO A 31 -6.11 -6.74 26.05
N PRO A 32 -6.78 -6.07 25.10
CA PRO A 32 -7.72 -6.76 24.23
C PRO A 32 -6.96 -7.70 23.29
N VAL A 33 -7.47 -8.90 23.08
CA VAL A 33 -6.90 -9.91 22.19
C VAL A 33 -7.90 -10.24 21.10
N ALA A 34 -7.45 -10.33 19.87
CA ALA A 34 -8.23 -10.79 18.73
C ALA A 34 -7.43 -11.81 17.94
N GLU A 35 -8.11 -12.70 17.26
CA GLU A 35 -7.53 -13.74 16.43
C GLU A 35 -7.97 -13.55 14.98
N LYS A 36 -7.06 -13.82 14.05
CA LYS A 36 -7.35 -13.86 12.62
C LYS A 36 -6.70 -15.07 11.97
N THR A 37 -7.52 -15.84 11.27
CA THR A 37 -7.09 -16.98 10.48
C THR A 37 -6.88 -16.56 9.02
N ILE A 38 -5.74 -16.90 8.44
CA ILE A 38 -5.44 -16.80 7.03
C ILE A 38 -5.51 -18.20 6.45
N THR A 39 -6.35 -18.40 5.45
CA THR A 39 -6.48 -19.65 4.71
C THR A 39 -5.89 -19.54 3.32
N CYS A 40 -5.24 -20.59 2.84
CA CYS A 40 -4.80 -20.72 1.45
C CYS A 40 -5.93 -21.41 0.68
N ASP A 41 -6.68 -20.60 -0.10
CA ASP A 41 -7.89 -21.11 -0.76
C ASP A 41 -7.63 -21.61 -2.17
N ASP A 42 -6.78 -20.93 -2.95
CA ASP A 42 -6.60 -21.20 -4.37
C ASP A 42 -5.15 -21.42 -4.77
N LEU A 43 -4.95 -22.28 -5.76
CA LEU A 43 -3.68 -22.49 -6.44
C LEU A 43 -3.64 -21.64 -7.72
N LEU A 44 -2.64 -20.75 -7.84
CA LEU A 44 -2.40 -20.01 -9.06
C LEU A 44 -1.63 -20.87 -10.06
N ILE A 45 -2.23 -21.14 -11.21
CA ILE A 45 -1.67 -22.00 -12.25
C ILE A 45 -1.58 -21.20 -13.55
N SER A 46 -0.50 -21.42 -14.29
CA SER A 46 -0.35 -21.01 -15.69
C SER A 46 0.26 -22.17 -16.47
N SER A 47 -0.31 -22.50 -17.60
CA SER A 47 0.15 -23.59 -18.47
C SER A 47 0.07 -23.19 -19.93
N ALA A 48 1.00 -23.68 -20.72
CA ALA A 48 1.01 -23.54 -22.18
C ALA A 48 1.40 -24.88 -22.79
N PHE A 49 0.81 -25.18 -23.93
CA PHE A 49 1.14 -26.35 -24.72
C PHE A 49 1.92 -25.92 -25.96
N VAL A 50 3.02 -26.61 -26.26
CA VAL A 50 3.88 -26.36 -27.43
C VAL A 50 3.94 -27.66 -28.22
N TYR A 51 3.63 -27.58 -29.51
CA TYR A 51 3.81 -28.71 -30.41
C TYR A 51 5.29 -28.95 -30.68
N GLU A 52 5.71 -30.20 -30.63
CA GLU A 52 7.10 -30.60 -30.87
C GLU A 52 7.58 -30.20 -32.28
N LEU A 53 6.70 -30.27 -33.27
CA LEU A 53 7.00 -29.84 -34.63
C LEU A 53 7.33 -28.35 -34.70
N ASP A 54 6.59 -27.52 -34.00
CA ASP A 54 6.82 -26.07 -33.97
C ASP A 54 8.14 -25.73 -33.26
N GLU A 55 8.51 -26.50 -32.24
CA GLU A 55 9.80 -26.35 -31.53
C GLU A 55 10.99 -26.70 -32.44
N VAL A 56 10.87 -27.78 -33.23
CA VAL A 56 11.95 -28.19 -34.18
C VAL A 56 12.08 -27.21 -35.33
N LEU A 57 10.97 -26.61 -35.79
CA LEU A 57 10.97 -25.63 -36.89
C LEU A 57 11.36 -24.22 -36.42
N ALA A 58 11.31 -23.93 -35.12
CA ALA A 58 11.70 -22.64 -34.59
C ALA A 58 13.23 -22.46 -34.62
N HIS A 59 13.68 -21.29 -35.06
CA HIS A 59 15.12 -20.94 -35.05
C HIS A 59 15.64 -20.46 -33.70
N TYR A 60 14.78 -20.49 -32.65
CA TYR A 60 15.07 -20.00 -31.31
C TYR A 60 14.43 -20.93 -30.26
N ASP A 61 14.90 -20.83 -29.02
CA ASP A 61 14.37 -21.60 -27.89
C ASP A 61 12.96 -21.13 -27.53
N LEU A 62 11.95 -21.68 -28.23
CA LEU A 62 10.54 -21.37 -28.05
C LEU A 62 10.06 -21.79 -26.65
N ARG A 63 10.49 -22.95 -26.16
CA ARG A 63 10.09 -23.50 -24.86
C ARG A 63 10.62 -22.65 -23.70
N GLY A 64 11.86 -22.21 -23.79
CA GLY A 64 12.48 -21.32 -22.81
C GLY A 64 11.77 -19.96 -22.74
N GLU A 65 11.42 -19.38 -23.90
CA GLU A 65 10.73 -18.10 -23.96
C GLU A 65 9.29 -18.20 -23.40
N ILE A 66 8.55 -19.24 -23.73
CA ILE A 66 7.19 -19.49 -23.17
C ILE A 66 7.27 -19.69 -21.66
N SER A 67 8.23 -20.47 -21.18
CA SER A 67 8.44 -20.68 -19.74
C SER A 67 8.70 -19.36 -19.01
N ARG A 68 9.51 -18.47 -19.58
CA ARG A 68 9.77 -17.14 -19.06
C ARG A 68 8.50 -16.29 -19.01
N LYS A 69 7.66 -16.31 -20.06
CA LYS A 69 6.39 -15.59 -20.11
C LYS A 69 5.40 -16.10 -19.07
N ILE A 70 5.35 -17.41 -18.83
CA ILE A 70 4.55 -18.02 -17.76
C ILE A 70 5.01 -17.49 -16.39
N GLY A 71 6.32 -17.48 -16.14
CA GLY A 71 6.87 -16.93 -14.90
C GLY A 71 6.50 -15.47 -14.67
N TYR A 72 6.59 -14.63 -15.70
CA TYR A 72 6.16 -13.23 -15.62
C TYR A 72 4.66 -13.09 -15.34
N ALA A 73 3.81 -13.86 -15.99
CA ALA A 73 2.36 -13.81 -15.79
C ALA A 73 1.97 -14.21 -14.35
N LEU A 74 2.64 -15.22 -13.78
CA LEU A 74 2.42 -15.62 -12.39
C LEU A 74 2.85 -14.52 -11.41
N ALA A 75 4.02 -13.92 -11.60
CA ALA A 75 4.54 -12.84 -10.78
C ALA A 75 3.62 -11.61 -10.83
N GLU A 76 3.21 -11.18 -12.02
CA GLU A 76 2.30 -10.05 -12.20
C GLU A 76 0.95 -10.26 -11.51
N ASN A 77 0.36 -11.44 -11.65
CA ASN A 77 -0.92 -11.76 -11.00
C ASN A 77 -0.78 -11.80 -9.47
N TYR A 78 0.33 -12.31 -8.96
CA TYR A 78 0.64 -12.32 -7.53
C TYR A 78 0.73 -10.90 -6.97
N ASP A 79 1.49 -10.02 -7.63
CA ASP A 79 1.62 -8.62 -7.23
C ASP A 79 0.27 -7.90 -7.21
N ARG A 80 -0.54 -8.08 -8.26
CA ARG A 80 -1.90 -7.51 -8.32
C ARG A 80 -2.78 -7.98 -7.16
N LYS A 81 -2.70 -9.25 -6.78
CA LYS A 81 -3.44 -9.79 -5.63
C LYS A 81 -2.97 -9.18 -4.32
N ILE A 82 -1.66 -8.96 -4.14
CA ILE A 82 -1.10 -8.27 -2.96
C ILE A 82 -1.63 -6.84 -2.87
N PHE A 83 -1.55 -6.04 -3.94
CA PHE A 83 -2.07 -4.67 -3.94
C PHE A 83 -3.56 -4.60 -3.63
N ARG A 84 -4.37 -5.55 -4.15
CA ARG A 84 -5.78 -5.65 -3.78
C ARG A 84 -5.96 -5.90 -2.28
N LYS A 85 -5.17 -6.79 -1.68
CA LYS A 85 -5.23 -7.08 -0.24
C LYS A 85 -4.83 -5.88 0.61
N ILE A 86 -3.82 -5.12 0.21
CA ILE A 86 -3.42 -3.88 0.87
C ILE A 86 -4.58 -2.87 0.83
N THR A 87 -5.19 -2.66 -0.35
CA THR A 87 -6.33 -1.76 -0.51
C THR A 87 -7.54 -2.21 0.32
N GLN A 88 -7.82 -3.51 0.37
CA GLN A 88 -8.87 -4.06 1.23
C GLN A 88 -8.58 -3.85 2.72
N SER A 89 -7.32 -3.96 3.12
CA SER A 89 -6.90 -3.75 4.52
C SER A 89 -7.09 -2.29 4.94
N ALA A 90 -6.80 -1.34 4.04
CA ALA A 90 -7.03 0.08 4.29
C ALA A 90 -8.52 0.43 4.51
N ARG A 91 -9.45 -0.40 4.04
CA ARG A 91 -10.90 -0.23 4.21
C ARG A 91 -11.45 -0.92 5.44
N LYS A 92 -10.68 -1.73 6.13
CA LYS A 92 -11.15 -2.48 7.30
C LYS A 92 -10.99 -1.69 8.57
N ALA A 93 -12.03 -1.76 9.41
CA ALA A 93 -11.93 -1.33 10.80
C ALA A 93 -10.95 -2.23 11.56
N SER A 94 -10.47 -1.75 12.70
CA SER A 94 -9.66 -2.57 13.60
C SER A 94 -10.43 -3.85 13.99
N PRO A 95 -9.76 -5.00 14.02
CA PRO A 95 -10.35 -6.23 14.58
C PRO A 95 -10.51 -6.17 16.09
N ILE A 96 -9.83 -5.23 16.76
CA ILE A 96 -9.86 -5.06 18.21
C ILE A 96 -10.78 -3.89 18.54
N THR A 97 -11.94 -4.21 19.13
CA THR A 97 -12.89 -3.23 19.62
C THR A 97 -13.24 -3.57 21.06
N LYS A 98 -12.92 -2.68 21.98
CA LYS A 98 -13.32 -2.73 23.37
C LYS A 98 -14.01 -1.42 23.75
N THR A 99 -14.92 -1.42 24.70
CA THR A 99 -15.78 -0.27 25.03
C THR A 99 -14.97 1.01 25.31
N ASN A 100 -13.85 0.89 26.01
CA ASN A 100 -12.99 2.01 26.41
C ASN A 100 -11.70 2.11 25.58
N TYR A 101 -11.54 1.25 24.58
CA TYR A 101 -10.29 1.17 23.85
C TYR A 101 -10.51 0.71 22.40
N LYS A 102 -10.14 1.54 21.47
CA LYS A 102 -10.28 1.26 20.05
C LYS A 102 -8.92 1.37 19.36
N GLU A 103 -8.37 0.24 18.94
CA GLU A 103 -7.20 0.26 18.07
C GLU A 103 -7.52 0.88 16.71
N PRO A 104 -6.64 1.70 16.15
CA PRO A 104 -6.88 2.31 14.85
C PRO A 104 -6.96 1.28 13.73
N GLY A 105 -7.97 1.40 12.89
CA GLY A 105 -8.13 0.61 11.67
C GLY A 105 -7.42 1.23 10.47
N GLY A 106 -7.71 0.72 9.27
CA GLY A 106 -7.26 1.29 8.01
C GLY A 106 -7.80 2.72 7.80
N THR A 107 -7.10 3.52 7.01
CA THR A 107 -7.54 4.86 6.62
C THR A 107 -7.70 4.95 5.12
N GLN A 108 -8.78 5.60 4.67
CA GLN A 108 -9.01 5.93 3.27
C GLN A 108 -8.93 7.43 3.13
N ILE A 109 -8.07 7.90 2.23
CA ILE A 109 -7.93 9.31 1.92
C ILE A 109 -8.40 9.51 0.48
N ARG A 110 -9.33 10.45 0.29
CA ARG A 110 -9.78 10.82 -1.03
C ARG A 110 -8.84 11.89 -1.58
N VAL A 111 -8.35 11.67 -2.78
CA VAL A 111 -7.60 12.67 -3.53
C VAL A 111 -8.58 13.60 -4.25
N GLY A 112 -8.44 14.91 -4.00
CA GLY A 112 -9.29 15.94 -4.61
C GLY A 112 -10.59 16.27 -3.85
N ALA A 113 -11.34 17.23 -4.37
CA ALA A 113 -12.55 17.75 -3.76
C ALA A 113 -13.73 16.76 -3.81
N ALA A 114 -14.61 16.82 -2.82
CA ALA A 114 -15.84 16.05 -2.82
C ALA A 114 -16.76 16.52 -3.95
N GLY A 115 -17.26 15.59 -4.78
CA GLY A 115 -18.12 15.90 -5.94
C GLY A 115 -17.39 16.05 -7.27
N SER A 116 -16.09 16.27 -7.28
CA SER A 116 -15.29 16.31 -8.51
C SER A 116 -15.01 14.91 -9.09
N PRO A 117 -14.81 14.80 -10.42
CA PRO A 117 -14.46 13.53 -11.04
C PRO A 117 -13.13 13.01 -10.51
N ALA A 118 -13.15 11.91 -9.79
CA ALA A 118 -11.97 11.33 -9.14
C ALA A 118 -10.81 11.03 -10.11
N LYS A 119 -11.09 10.89 -11.40
CA LYS A 119 -10.09 10.57 -12.42
C LYS A 119 -9.19 11.76 -12.77
N SER A 120 -9.74 12.97 -12.85
CA SER A 120 -8.97 14.20 -13.11
C SER A 120 -8.25 14.68 -11.86
N GLU A 121 -8.91 14.68 -10.72
CA GLU A 121 -8.35 15.09 -9.43
C GLU A 121 -7.18 14.19 -8.97
N GLY A 122 -7.27 12.90 -9.26
CA GLY A 122 -6.21 11.93 -8.93
C GLY A 122 -4.95 12.02 -9.82
N LEU A 123 -4.96 12.88 -10.83
CA LEU A 123 -3.82 13.20 -11.69
C LEU A 123 -3.25 14.59 -11.40
N ASP A 124 -3.91 15.38 -10.56
CA ASP A 124 -3.44 16.70 -10.15
C ASP A 124 -2.28 16.55 -9.15
N PRO A 125 -1.11 17.11 -9.45
CA PRO A 125 0.06 17.04 -8.58
C PRO A 125 -0.17 17.61 -7.19
N ASP A 126 -0.86 18.74 -7.06
CA ASP A 126 -1.11 19.40 -5.78
C ASP A 126 -2.02 18.56 -4.88
N ASN A 127 -3.04 17.91 -5.46
CA ASN A 127 -3.90 17.01 -4.74
C ASN A 127 -3.19 15.73 -4.30
N LEU A 128 -2.27 15.21 -5.11
CA LEU A 128 -1.44 14.06 -4.75
C LEU A 128 -0.50 14.38 -3.59
N VAL A 129 0.17 15.54 -3.64
CA VAL A 129 1.05 15.99 -2.54
C VAL A 129 0.26 16.17 -1.25
N LYS A 130 -0.89 16.84 -1.28
CA LYS A 130 -1.78 16.98 -0.11
C LYS A 130 -2.17 15.62 0.47
N ALA A 131 -2.55 14.66 -0.40
CA ALA A 131 -2.93 13.32 0.04
C ALA A 131 -1.79 12.57 0.73
N PHE A 132 -0.53 12.79 0.32
CA PHE A 132 0.63 12.23 1.03
C PHE A 132 0.85 12.85 2.40
N TYR A 133 0.69 14.17 2.54
CA TYR A 133 0.73 14.83 3.85
C TYR A 133 -0.40 14.36 4.77
N ASP A 134 -1.62 14.23 4.26
CA ASP A 134 -2.76 13.71 5.01
C ASP A 134 -2.53 12.24 5.42
N ALA A 135 -1.91 11.44 4.56
CA ALA A 135 -1.55 10.06 4.86
C ALA A 135 -0.47 9.99 5.95
N ALA A 136 0.54 10.85 5.89
CA ALA A 136 1.58 10.92 6.92
C ALA A 136 0.97 11.31 8.27
N ALA A 137 0.13 12.36 8.30
CA ALA A 137 -0.56 12.80 9.51
C ALA A 137 -1.44 11.71 10.11
N ALA A 138 -2.22 11.00 9.28
CA ALA A 138 -3.06 9.90 9.72
C ALA A 138 -2.26 8.71 10.30
N LEU A 139 -1.06 8.46 9.80
CA LEU A 139 -0.16 7.44 10.35
C LEU A 139 0.45 7.89 11.68
N ASP A 140 0.84 9.16 11.79
CA ASP A 140 1.39 9.74 13.01
C ASP A 140 0.36 9.75 14.14
N GLU A 141 -0.88 10.16 13.87
CA GLU A 141 -1.99 10.09 14.83
C GLU A 141 -2.26 8.68 15.36
N LYS A 142 -1.98 7.67 14.55
CA LYS A 142 -2.08 6.25 14.94
C LYS A 142 -0.84 5.73 15.67
N GLY A 143 0.21 6.53 15.78
CA GLY A 143 1.47 6.14 16.42
C GLY A 143 2.26 5.10 15.62
N VAL A 144 2.12 5.09 14.29
CA VAL A 144 2.91 4.24 13.40
C VAL A 144 4.28 4.88 13.17
N SER A 145 5.36 4.07 13.26
CA SER A 145 6.73 4.55 13.00
C SER A 145 6.83 5.29 11.67
N THR A 146 7.66 6.32 11.66
CA THR A 146 7.99 7.08 10.44
C THR A 146 8.93 6.32 9.50
N GLU A 147 9.69 5.37 10.04
CA GLU A 147 10.64 4.59 9.26
C GLU A 147 9.94 3.55 8.38
N GLY A 148 10.45 3.38 7.15
CA GLY A 148 10.01 2.34 6.23
C GLY A 148 8.65 2.60 5.58
N ARG A 149 8.12 3.81 5.65
CA ARG A 149 6.89 4.17 4.93
C ARG A 149 7.13 4.21 3.44
N VAL A 150 6.25 3.56 2.69
CA VAL A 150 6.34 3.45 1.24
C VAL A 150 5.00 3.83 0.60
N GLY A 151 5.05 4.71 -0.40
CA GLY A 151 3.94 5.05 -1.27
C GLY A 151 4.13 4.43 -2.65
N VAL A 152 3.08 3.87 -3.22
CA VAL A 152 3.14 3.32 -4.58
C VAL A 152 2.08 4.01 -5.43
N LEU A 153 2.52 4.58 -6.54
CA LEU A 153 1.67 5.28 -7.51
C LEU A 153 1.59 4.51 -8.83
N SER A 154 0.51 4.73 -9.59
CA SER A 154 0.47 4.30 -10.98
C SER A 154 1.50 5.08 -11.80
N PRO A 155 2.04 4.52 -12.90
CA PRO A 155 3.04 5.22 -13.71
C PRO A 155 2.56 6.59 -14.18
N ARG A 156 1.28 6.72 -14.54
CA ARG A 156 0.70 7.99 -14.96
C ARG A 156 0.70 9.04 -13.85
N GLN A 157 0.24 8.67 -12.64
CA GLN A 157 0.26 9.57 -11.48
C GLN A 157 1.68 9.98 -11.08
N TYR A 158 2.62 9.04 -11.14
CA TYR A 158 4.02 9.29 -10.85
C TYR A 158 4.62 10.34 -11.80
N TYR A 159 4.38 10.20 -13.12
CA TYR A 159 4.89 11.17 -14.09
C TYR A 159 4.13 12.51 -14.08
N GLU A 160 2.83 12.53 -13.80
CA GLU A 160 2.10 13.79 -13.59
C GLU A 160 2.60 14.52 -12.34
N LEU A 161 2.92 13.80 -11.28
CA LEU A 161 3.53 14.38 -10.08
C LEU A 161 4.87 15.05 -10.40
N ILE A 162 5.73 14.41 -11.21
CA ILE A 162 7.01 14.99 -11.65
C ILE A 162 6.79 16.21 -12.57
N LYS A 163 5.86 16.16 -13.51
CA LYS A 163 5.55 17.28 -14.41
C LYS A 163 4.99 18.50 -13.68
N GLY A 164 4.16 18.30 -12.66
CA GLY A 164 3.59 19.38 -11.86
C GLY A 164 4.62 20.15 -11.05
N LEU A 165 5.89 19.78 -11.17
CA LEU A 165 7.03 20.40 -10.52
C LEU A 165 7.62 21.58 -11.32
N ASP A 166 6.97 22.03 -12.39
CA ASP A 166 7.45 23.05 -13.32
C ASP A 166 7.42 24.51 -12.82
N GLY A 167 7.35 24.70 -11.51
CA GLY A 167 7.60 26.00 -10.89
C GLY A 167 6.38 26.78 -10.42
N SER A 168 5.18 26.26 -10.61
CA SER A 168 3.92 26.92 -10.21
C SER A 168 3.26 26.34 -8.95
N GLY A 169 3.69 25.18 -8.46
CA GLY A 169 3.08 24.49 -7.33
C GLY A 169 4.05 24.12 -6.20
N ILE A 170 3.49 23.67 -5.09
CA ILE A 170 4.22 23.21 -3.90
C ILE A 170 5.19 22.06 -4.22
N GLY A 171 4.86 21.27 -5.24
CA GLY A 171 5.65 20.12 -5.67
C GLY A 171 7.01 20.44 -6.25
N ALA A 172 7.14 21.53 -7.03
CA ALA A 172 8.40 21.94 -7.66
C ALA A 172 9.54 22.15 -6.66
N TYR A 173 9.21 22.62 -5.47
CA TYR A 173 10.18 22.91 -4.43
C TYR A 173 10.77 21.65 -3.79
N LEU A 174 10.00 20.57 -3.71
CA LEU A 174 10.38 19.32 -3.05
C LEU A 174 11.39 18.49 -3.86
N VAL A 175 11.19 18.38 -5.16
CA VAL A 175 12.01 17.48 -6.01
C VAL A 175 13.30 18.13 -6.48
N ASN A 176 13.29 19.43 -6.75
CA ASN A 176 14.47 20.12 -7.29
C ASN A 176 15.57 20.36 -6.26
N ARG A 177 15.26 20.28 -4.98
CA ARG A 177 16.20 20.54 -3.90
C ARG A 177 17.00 19.30 -3.50
N ASP A 178 16.36 18.12 -3.46
CA ASP A 178 16.97 16.92 -2.91
C ASP A 178 17.77 16.12 -3.95
N GLU A 179 17.41 16.22 -5.24
CA GLU A 179 18.04 15.47 -6.33
C GLU A 179 18.91 16.31 -7.27
N GLN A 180 19.23 17.55 -6.92
CA GLN A 180 20.08 18.45 -7.75
C GLN A 180 19.68 18.55 -9.23
N GLY A 181 18.41 18.34 -9.57
CA GLY A 181 17.91 18.37 -10.93
C GLY A 181 18.02 17.04 -11.72
N ASP A 182 18.67 16.03 -11.19
CA ASP A 182 18.90 14.75 -11.87
C ASP A 182 17.63 13.90 -12.03
N ALA A 183 16.67 14.03 -11.12
CA ALA A 183 15.40 13.31 -11.17
C ALA A 183 14.57 13.65 -12.42
N LEU A 184 14.64 14.87 -12.90
CA LEU A 184 13.97 15.35 -14.11
C LEU A 184 14.58 14.77 -15.39
N GLN A 185 15.90 14.63 -15.45
CA GLN A 185 16.61 14.10 -16.62
C GLN A 185 16.51 12.57 -16.72
N ALA A 186 16.65 11.88 -15.61
CA ALA A 186 16.73 10.41 -15.61
C ALA A 186 15.37 9.71 -15.51
N GLY A 187 14.30 10.40 -15.08
CA GLY A 187 12.99 9.78 -14.83
C GLY A 187 13.02 8.64 -13.81
N LYS A 188 14.10 8.55 -13.03
CA LYS A 188 14.41 7.45 -12.10
C LYS A 188 14.44 7.86 -10.63
N GLY A 189 14.09 9.09 -10.29
CA GLY A 189 14.14 9.54 -8.91
C GLY A 189 13.20 8.74 -8.01
N VAL A 190 13.72 8.10 -6.98
CA VAL A 190 12.94 7.74 -5.81
C VAL A 190 12.89 9.01 -4.97
N PHE A 191 11.79 9.72 -5.02
CA PHE A 191 11.62 10.91 -4.21
C PHE A 191 10.78 10.60 -2.98
N GLU A 192 10.94 11.42 -1.97
CA GLU A 192 10.30 11.26 -0.68
C GLU A 192 9.40 12.47 -0.41
N ILE A 193 8.14 12.23 -0.06
CA ILE A 193 7.18 13.26 0.35
C ILE A 193 6.72 12.91 1.76
N ALA A 194 6.86 13.86 2.69
CA ALA A 194 6.42 13.71 4.09
C ALA A 194 6.97 12.43 4.77
N GLY A 195 8.22 12.05 4.49
CA GLY A 195 8.83 10.83 5.02
C GLY A 195 8.36 9.53 4.37
N ILE A 196 7.64 9.62 3.25
CA ILE A 196 7.13 8.47 2.50
C ILE A 196 7.90 8.35 1.18
N LYS A 197 8.62 7.25 0.99
CA LYS A 197 9.32 6.94 -0.27
C LYS A 197 8.34 6.53 -1.34
N ILE A 198 8.40 7.15 -2.52
CA ILE A 198 7.43 6.96 -3.59
C ILE A 198 8.00 6.09 -4.70
N TYR A 199 7.29 5.02 -5.01
CA TYR A 199 7.61 4.09 -6.10
C TYR A 199 6.48 4.07 -7.14
N LYS A 200 6.78 3.61 -8.35
CA LYS A 200 5.78 3.40 -9.41
C LYS A 200 5.56 1.92 -9.67
N SER A 201 4.30 1.51 -9.86
CA SER A 201 3.94 0.16 -10.28
C SER A 201 2.72 0.18 -11.19
N MET A 202 2.75 -0.64 -12.25
CA MET A 202 1.58 -0.84 -13.13
C MET A 202 0.56 -1.82 -12.54
N ASN A 203 0.92 -2.56 -11.50
CA ASN A 203 0.09 -3.61 -10.90
C ASN A 203 -0.91 -3.11 -9.86
N ILE A 204 -0.99 -1.77 -9.68
CA ILE A 204 -1.97 -1.15 -8.79
C ILE A 204 -3.38 -1.36 -9.36
N PRO A 205 -4.36 -1.79 -8.53
CA PRO A 205 -5.73 -1.98 -8.99
C PRO A 205 -6.36 -0.66 -9.45
N HIS A 206 -6.85 -0.62 -10.67
CA HIS A 206 -7.60 0.51 -11.21
C HIS A 206 -9.08 0.43 -10.82
N PHE A 207 -9.78 1.58 -10.84
CA PHE A 207 -11.22 1.66 -10.58
C PHE A 207 -11.98 0.67 -11.48
N GLY A 208 -12.85 -0.16 -10.86
CA GLY A 208 -13.68 -1.15 -11.57
C GLY A 208 -13.16 -2.59 -11.53
N GLN A 209 -12.03 -2.86 -10.86
CA GLN A 209 -11.48 -4.22 -10.69
C GLN A 209 -11.68 -4.80 -9.27
N PHE A 210 -12.66 -4.27 -8.54
CA PHE A 210 -13.02 -4.73 -7.18
C PHE A 210 -14.27 -5.58 -7.21
#